data_55fb1b343e6431b5ed888057d8938dd6
#
_entry.id   55fb1b343e6431b5ed888057d8938dd6
#
_cell.length_a   1.000
_cell.length_b   1.000
_cell.length_c   1.000
_cell.angle_alpha   90.00
_cell.angle_beta   90.00
_cell.angle_gamma   90.00
#
_symmetry.space_group_name_H-M   'P 1'
#
loop_
_entity.id
_entity.type
_entity.pdbx_description
1 polymer ?
#
loop_
_entity_poly.entity_id
_entity_poly.type
_entity_poly.pdbx_seq_one_letter_code
_entity_poly.pdbx_strand_id
1 'polypeptide(L)'
;MSMIGLLGLLVAFAGCVISVLCLGVAHILYKKRSFERSDTFAWGGRVAAVLTAVALTVCCAVLVWCFFSGDNTIQYVLDNRSTSTAPEAWLYKLAGLWAGRQGSLLFWAWLIAVFNAVLVFATRKNARPLDNGALAISSLVLTAFVSVLLFSEGNMPFIVTDSRYFGDDGTLSVMASARSMNALLEHWAMAIHPPTLFIGYAGLTIPFAYAISALIVNDDSTEWVNRSTPYLMFSWLLLGIGIGLGAVWAYVVLGWGGYWGWDPVENASLLPWLVGVALIHSFTVYRQRGAFKRWSVFCACLSFCFVVLGTFITRSGLVQSVHAFEGDPVSLVMFGALIICSLLAGIVGGDSA
;
A
#
# COMPACT_ATOMS: atom_id res chain seq x y z
N MET A 1 13.34 -20.60 -2.43
CA MET A 1 12.41 -19.56 -1.93
C MET A 1 11.90 -18.62 -3.03
N SER A 2 12.73 -18.17 -3.97
CA SER A 2 12.33 -17.29 -5.09
C SER A 2 11.09 -17.77 -5.85
N MET A 3 11.03 -19.05 -6.24
CA MET A 3 9.88 -19.63 -6.95
C MET A 3 8.57 -19.55 -6.13
N ILE A 4 8.62 -19.80 -4.81
CA ILE A 4 7.44 -19.70 -3.94
C ILE A 4 6.92 -18.27 -3.91
N GLY A 5 7.82 -17.29 -3.77
CA GLY A 5 7.46 -15.88 -3.80
C GLY A 5 6.87 -15.44 -5.14
N LEU A 6 7.46 -15.85 -6.25
CA LEU A 6 6.96 -15.54 -7.60
C LEU A 6 5.57 -16.15 -7.82
N LEU A 7 5.37 -17.42 -7.46
CA LEU A 7 4.05 -18.07 -7.54
C LEU A 7 3.03 -17.35 -6.66
N GLY A 8 3.42 -16.93 -5.46
CA GLY A 8 2.57 -16.11 -4.59
C GLY A 8 2.12 -14.81 -5.24
N LEU A 9 3.04 -14.08 -5.91
CA LEU A 9 2.71 -12.85 -6.65
C LEU A 9 1.77 -13.12 -7.84
N LEU A 10 1.99 -14.21 -8.59
CA LEU A 10 1.11 -14.58 -9.70
C LEU A 10 -0.31 -14.91 -9.21
N VAL A 11 -0.42 -15.66 -8.10
CA VAL A 11 -1.71 -15.95 -7.46
C VAL A 11 -2.37 -14.66 -6.96
N ALA A 12 -1.60 -13.76 -6.36
CA ALA A 12 -2.10 -12.47 -5.90
C ALA A 12 -2.63 -11.62 -7.07
N PHE A 13 -1.90 -11.55 -8.17
CA PHE A 13 -2.34 -10.85 -9.38
C PHE A 13 -3.63 -11.43 -9.95
N ALA A 14 -3.68 -12.75 -10.14
CA ALA A 14 -4.89 -13.43 -10.61
C ALA A 14 -6.07 -13.18 -9.66
N GLY A 15 -5.85 -13.26 -8.35
CA GLY A 15 -6.87 -12.99 -7.34
C GLY A 15 -7.40 -11.56 -7.38
N CYS A 16 -6.53 -10.55 -7.57
CA CYS A 16 -6.94 -9.15 -7.76
C CYS A 16 -7.83 -9.00 -9.00
N VAL A 17 -7.39 -9.52 -10.14
CA VAL A 17 -8.14 -9.43 -11.41
C VAL A 17 -9.49 -10.14 -11.28
N ILE A 18 -9.52 -11.35 -10.72
CA ILE A 18 -10.77 -12.10 -10.48
C ILE A 18 -11.69 -11.31 -9.56
N SER A 19 -11.17 -10.71 -8.48
CA SER A 19 -11.96 -9.89 -7.56
C SER A 19 -12.63 -8.72 -8.29
N VAL A 20 -11.85 -7.94 -9.05
CA VAL A 20 -12.37 -6.80 -9.83
C VAL A 20 -13.44 -7.24 -10.83
N LEU A 21 -13.18 -8.29 -11.61
CA LEU A 21 -14.10 -8.78 -12.64
C LEU A 21 -15.40 -9.32 -12.02
N CYS A 22 -15.30 -10.16 -10.99
CA CYS A 22 -16.47 -10.73 -10.32
C CYS A 22 -17.33 -9.63 -9.67
N LEU A 23 -16.72 -8.67 -8.97
CA LEU A 23 -17.46 -7.57 -8.35
C LEU A 23 -18.06 -6.62 -9.39
N GLY A 24 -17.37 -6.39 -10.51
CA GLY A 24 -17.91 -5.63 -11.65
C GLY A 24 -19.13 -6.30 -12.28
N VAL A 25 -19.04 -7.62 -12.53
CA VAL A 25 -20.18 -8.42 -13.02
C VAL A 25 -21.33 -8.41 -12.01
N ALA A 26 -21.04 -8.56 -10.72
CA ALA A 26 -22.05 -8.47 -9.66
C ALA A 26 -22.80 -7.15 -9.71
N HIS A 27 -22.10 -6.02 -9.88
CA HIS A 27 -22.73 -4.70 -10.00
C HIS A 27 -23.65 -4.60 -11.23
N ILE A 28 -23.21 -5.10 -12.40
CA ILE A 28 -24.03 -5.11 -13.62
C ILE A 28 -25.30 -5.96 -13.42
N LEU A 29 -25.16 -7.14 -12.84
CA LEU A 29 -26.28 -8.04 -12.57
C LEU A 29 -27.27 -7.44 -11.56
N TYR A 30 -26.76 -6.76 -10.53
CA TYR A 30 -27.58 -6.03 -9.57
C TYR A 30 -28.44 -4.97 -10.27
N LYS A 31 -27.85 -4.14 -11.14
CA LYS A 31 -28.60 -3.15 -11.96
C LYS A 31 -29.66 -3.81 -12.86
N LYS A 32 -29.40 -5.01 -13.35
CA LYS A 32 -30.36 -5.82 -14.14
C LYS A 32 -31.38 -6.57 -13.28
N ARG A 33 -31.40 -6.36 -11.95
CA ARG A 33 -32.27 -7.03 -10.98
C ARG A 33 -32.12 -8.54 -10.91
N SER A 34 -30.97 -9.09 -11.31
CA SER A 34 -30.62 -10.52 -11.20
C SER A 34 -29.86 -10.74 -9.89
N PHE A 35 -30.55 -10.61 -8.76
CA PHE A 35 -29.95 -10.54 -7.43
C PHE A 35 -29.20 -11.81 -7.05
N GLU A 36 -29.78 -13.00 -7.25
CA GLU A 36 -29.14 -14.28 -6.90
C GLU A 36 -27.79 -14.47 -7.62
N ARG A 37 -27.75 -14.16 -8.94
CA ARG A 37 -26.49 -14.22 -9.70
C ARG A 37 -25.52 -13.13 -9.25
N SER A 38 -26.03 -11.93 -8.95
CA SER A 38 -25.21 -10.85 -8.41
C SER A 38 -24.51 -11.29 -7.11
N ASP A 39 -25.25 -11.91 -6.20
CA ASP A 39 -24.71 -12.35 -4.91
C ASP A 39 -23.65 -13.46 -5.10
N THR A 40 -23.87 -14.38 -6.04
CA THR A 40 -22.87 -15.42 -6.37
C THR A 40 -21.55 -14.82 -6.86
N PHE A 41 -21.62 -13.87 -7.78
CA PHE A 41 -20.41 -13.18 -8.28
C PHE A 41 -19.77 -12.32 -7.21
N ALA A 42 -20.57 -11.60 -6.40
CA ALA A 42 -20.06 -10.81 -5.29
C ALA A 42 -19.31 -11.69 -4.28
N TRP A 43 -19.85 -12.84 -3.93
CA TRP A 43 -19.18 -13.82 -3.06
C TRP A 43 -17.85 -14.29 -3.66
N GLY A 44 -17.82 -14.67 -4.95
CA GLY A 44 -16.59 -15.06 -5.65
C GLY A 44 -15.51 -13.98 -5.63
N GLY A 45 -15.89 -12.71 -5.90
CA GLY A 45 -14.96 -11.57 -5.83
C GLY A 45 -14.41 -11.31 -4.43
N ARG A 46 -15.25 -11.47 -3.39
CA ARG A 46 -14.85 -11.34 -1.99
C ARG A 46 -13.89 -12.45 -1.55
N VAL A 47 -14.14 -13.69 -1.96
CA VAL A 47 -13.22 -14.82 -1.73
C VAL A 47 -11.88 -14.58 -2.42
N ALA A 48 -11.90 -14.14 -3.67
CA ALA A 48 -10.67 -13.83 -4.41
C ALA A 48 -9.85 -12.72 -3.71
N ALA A 49 -10.48 -11.68 -3.16
CA ALA A 49 -9.79 -10.64 -2.39
C ALA A 49 -9.11 -11.21 -1.12
N VAL A 50 -9.77 -12.12 -0.40
CA VAL A 50 -9.16 -12.78 0.77
C VAL A 50 -8.01 -13.68 0.36
N LEU A 51 -8.15 -14.46 -0.71
CA LEU A 51 -7.06 -15.30 -1.23
C LEU A 51 -5.86 -14.46 -1.69
N THR A 52 -6.09 -13.28 -2.25
CA THR A 52 -5.04 -12.31 -2.56
C THR A 52 -4.27 -11.90 -1.30
N ALA A 53 -4.98 -11.60 -0.21
CA ALA A 53 -4.34 -11.24 1.06
C ALA A 53 -3.49 -12.40 1.61
N VAL A 54 -3.97 -13.64 1.51
CA VAL A 54 -3.21 -14.83 1.90
C VAL A 54 -1.96 -14.98 1.03
N ALA A 55 -2.08 -14.84 -0.29
CA ALA A 55 -0.96 -14.99 -1.22
C ALA A 55 0.13 -13.94 -0.95
N LEU A 56 -0.23 -12.67 -0.74
CA LEU A 56 0.73 -11.61 -0.39
C LEU A 56 1.33 -11.80 1.01
N THR A 57 0.58 -12.39 1.95
CA THR A 57 1.12 -12.78 3.26
C THR A 57 2.21 -13.84 3.10
N VAL A 58 2.01 -14.83 2.22
CA VAL A 58 3.04 -15.82 1.90
C VAL A 58 4.26 -15.15 1.27
N CYS A 59 4.08 -14.18 0.35
CA CYS A 59 5.20 -13.43 -0.25
C CYS A 59 6.04 -12.70 0.81
N CYS A 60 5.39 -11.98 1.73
CA CYS A 60 6.09 -11.31 2.83
C CYS A 60 6.78 -12.31 3.76
N ALA A 61 6.10 -13.42 4.10
CA ALA A 61 6.66 -14.46 4.97
C ALA A 61 7.91 -15.13 4.36
N VAL A 62 7.94 -15.33 3.03
CA VAL A 62 9.13 -15.84 2.33
C VAL A 62 10.32 -14.91 2.50
N LEU A 63 10.15 -13.59 2.31
CA LEU A 63 11.25 -12.66 2.51
C LEU A 63 11.71 -12.60 3.96
N VAL A 64 10.77 -12.52 4.90
CA VAL A 64 11.10 -12.52 6.35
C VAL A 64 11.87 -13.79 6.72
N TRP A 65 11.39 -14.96 6.25
CA TRP A 65 12.10 -16.22 6.46
C TRP A 65 13.54 -16.17 5.93
N CYS A 66 13.76 -15.67 4.71
CA CYS A 66 15.10 -15.56 4.10
C CYS A 66 16.00 -14.62 4.93
N PHE A 67 15.49 -13.48 5.40
CA PHE A 67 16.26 -12.58 6.26
C PHE A 67 16.68 -13.23 7.59
N PHE A 68 15.81 -14.03 8.20
CA PHE A 68 16.12 -14.68 9.49
C PHE A 68 16.98 -15.92 9.34
N SER A 69 16.79 -16.71 8.28
CA SER A 69 17.58 -17.92 8.00
C SER A 69 18.95 -17.63 7.38
N GLY A 70 19.17 -16.40 6.87
CA GLY A 70 20.36 -16.05 6.10
C GLY A 70 20.38 -16.64 4.68
N ASP A 71 19.22 -16.99 4.13
CA ASP A 71 19.09 -17.48 2.76
C ASP A 71 19.21 -16.31 1.75
N ASN A 72 20.42 -16.12 1.22
CA ASN A 72 20.74 -15.05 0.28
C ASN A 72 20.51 -15.44 -1.20
N THR A 73 19.73 -16.47 -1.47
CA THR A 73 19.39 -16.90 -2.86
C THR A 73 18.45 -15.93 -3.57
N ILE A 74 17.85 -14.98 -2.86
CA ILE A 74 17.04 -13.90 -3.39
C ILE A 74 17.87 -12.61 -3.36
N GLN A 75 18.04 -11.96 -4.53
CA GLN A 75 18.85 -10.74 -4.68
C GLN A 75 18.44 -9.63 -3.72
N TYR A 76 17.12 -9.42 -3.55
CA TYR A 76 16.58 -8.45 -2.61
C TYR A 76 17.04 -8.69 -1.17
N VAL A 77 17.12 -9.94 -0.74
CA VAL A 77 17.56 -10.32 0.60
C VAL A 77 19.05 -10.04 0.78
N LEU A 78 19.87 -10.39 -0.23
CA LEU A 78 21.31 -10.10 -0.22
C LEU A 78 21.57 -8.60 -0.06
N ASP A 79 20.83 -7.76 -0.81
CA ASP A 79 21.04 -6.31 -0.85
C ASP A 79 20.53 -5.57 0.41
N ASN A 80 19.58 -6.15 1.13
CA ASN A 80 18.93 -5.50 2.28
C ASN A 80 19.10 -6.27 3.60
N ARG A 81 20.01 -7.25 3.66
CA ARG A 81 20.32 -7.97 4.90
C ARG A 81 21.02 -7.06 5.89
N SER A 82 20.65 -7.17 7.16
CA SER A 82 21.40 -6.55 8.25
C SER A 82 22.68 -7.37 8.55
N THR A 83 23.76 -6.66 8.77
CA THR A 83 25.04 -7.20 9.25
C THR A 83 25.31 -6.84 10.72
N SER A 84 24.36 -6.19 11.38
CA SER A 84 24.46 -5.80 12.78
C SER A 84 24.61 -7.01 13.71
N THR A 85 25.47 -6.86 14.71
CA THR A 85 25.66 -7.82 15.81
C THR A 85 25.03 -7.34 17.12
N ALA A 86 24.28 -6.22 17.06
CA ALA A 86 23.60 -5.64 18.21
C ALA A 86 22.49 -6.59 18.74
N PRO A 87 22.12 -6.50 20.02
CA PRO A 87 21.04 -7.32 20.60
C PRO A 87 19.71 -7.17 19.84
N GLU A 88 19.45 -6.01 19.26
CA GLU A 88 18.28 -5.68 18.46
C GLU A 88 18.38 -6.07 16.97
N ALA A 89 19.43 -6.75 16.52
CA ALA A 89 19.64 -7.17 15.14
C ALA A 89 18.44 -7.92 14.53
N TRP A 90 17.66 -8.63 15.35
CA TRP A 90 16.43 -9.28 14.92
C TRP A 90 15.41 -8.26 14.35
N LEU A 91 15.37 -7.05 14.92
CA LEU A 91 14.48 -5.99 14.45
C LEU A 91 14.93 -5.47 13.08
N TYR A 92 16.23 -5.36 12.85
CA TYR A 92 16.78 -4.94 11.55
C TYR A 92 16.60 -6.02 10.49
N LYS A 93 16.68 -7.31 10.84
CA LYS A 93 16.31 -8.41 9.94
C LYS A 93 14.85 -8.31 9.50
N LEU A 94 13.94 -8.00 10.42
CA LEU A 94 12.54 -7.78 10.11
C LEU A 94 12.37 -6.53 9.22
N ALA A 95 13.08 -5.44 9.52
CA ALA A 95 13.06 -4.21 8.75
C ALA A 95 13.55 -4.40 7.31
N GLY A 96 14.33 -5.42 7.02
CA GLY A 96 14.71 -5.83 5.67
C GLY A 96 13.52 -5.97 4.72
N LEU A 97 12.34 -6.37 5.23
CA LEU A 97 11.14 -6.49 4.41
C LEU A 97 10.75 -5.17 3.73
N TRP A 98 10.93 -4.03 4.38
CA TRP A 98 10.57 -2.70 3.84
C TRP A 98 11.76 -1.76 3.60
N ALA A 99 12.99 -2.21 3.83
CA ALA A 99 14.19 -1.38 3.71
C ALA A 99 14.48 -0.95 2.27
N GLY A 100 14.14 -1.77 1.28
CA GLY A 100 14.42 -1.50 -0.12
C GLY A 100 13.16 -1.25 -0.95
N ARG A 101 13.38 -0.83 -2.20
CA ARG A 101 12.34 -0.46 -3.15
C ARG A 101 11.30 -1.56 -3.38
N GLN A 102 11.74 -2.78 -3.65
CA GLN A 102 10.88 -3.91 -3.97
C GLN A 102 10.05 -4.35 -2.76
N GLY A 103 10.70 -4.51 -1.63
CA GLY A 103 10.05 -4.99 -0.42
C GLY A 103 9.08 -3.97 0.18
N SER A 104 9.40 -2.67 0.15
CA SER A 104 8.48 -1.64 0.63
C SER A 104 7.19 -1.59 -0.22
N LEU A 105 7.30 -1.81 -1.54
CA LEU A 105 6.13 -1.87 -2.42
C LEU A 105 5.30 -3.14 -2.16
N LEU A 106 5.96 -4.30 -1.97
CA LEU A 106 5.30 -5.55 -1.60
C LEU A 106 4.59 -5.41 -0.25
N PHE A 107 5.24 -4.83 0.74
CA PHE A 107 4.69 -4.60 2.07
C PHE A 107 3.44 -3.71 2.00
N TRP A 108 3.47 -2.65 1.20
CA TRP A 108 2.31 -1.79 1.01
C TRP A 108 1.17 -2.51 0.28
N ALA A 109 1.45 -3.23 -0.81
CA ALA A 109 0.45 -4.06 -1.50
C ALA A 109 -0.20 -5.07 -0.54
N TRP A 110 0.60 -5.72 0.31
CA TRP A 110 0.12 -6.61 1.36
C TRP A 110 -0.83 -5.91 2.33
N LEU A 111 -0.48 -4.71 2.80
CA LEU A 111 -1.35 -3.94 3.71
C LEU A 111 -2.68 -3.56 3.05
N ILE A 112 -2.69 -3.15 1.77
CA ILE A 112 -3.95 -2.89 1.05
C ILE A 112 -4.79 -4.17 0.99
N ALA A 113 -4.18 -5.33 0.71
CA ALA A 113 -4.88 -6.61 0.69
C ALA A 113 -5.43 -7.00 2.08
N VAL A 114 -4.70 -6.72 3.15
CA VAL A 114 -5.17 -6.90 4.53
C VAL A 114 -6.38 -6.02 4.81
N PHE A 115 -6.35 -4.73 4.42
CA PHE A 115 -7.52 -3.85 4.55
C PHE A 115 -8.72 -4.35 3.73
N ASN A 116 -8.49 -4.91 2.53
CA ASN A 116 -9.55 -5.54 1.73
C ASN A 116 -10.14 -6.76 2.45
N ALA A 117 -9.30 -7.61 3.05
CA ALA A 117 -9.77 -8.73 3.85
C ALA A 117 -10.56 -8.26 5.08
N VAL A 118 -10.10 -7.22 5.78
CA VAL A 118 -10.82 -6.61 6.90
C VAL A 118 -12.18 -6.10 6.44
N LEU A 119 -12.26 -5.41 5.29
CA LEU A 119 -13.51 -4.95 4.70
C LEU A 119 -14.47 -6.11 4.42
N VAL A 120 -13.96 -7.20 3.83
CA VAL A 120 -14.75 -8.42 3.58
C VAL A 120 -15.30 -9.00 4.87
N PHE A 121 -14.49 -9.16 5.91
CA PHE A 121 -14.94 -9.72 7.19
C PHE A 121 -15.86 -8.80 7.96
N ALA A 122 -15.62 -7.48 7.95
CA ALA A 122 -16.47 -6.50 8.60
C ALA A 122 -17.89 -6.45 8.01
N THR A 123 -17.99 -6.66 6.69
CA THR A 123 -19.28 -6.58 5.96
C THR A 123 -19.91 -7.95 5.64
N ARG A 124 -19.35 -9.06 6.18
CA ARG A 124 -19.76 -10.43 5.82
C ARG A 124 -21.25 -10.76 6.03
N LYS A 125 -21.88 -10.14 7.02
CA LYS A 125 -23.28 -10.42 7.39
C LYS A 125 -24.29 -9.54 6.64
N ASN A 126 -23.88 -8.38 6.15
CA ASN A 126 -24.75 -7.34 5.58
C ASN A 126 -24.06 -6.57 4.47
N ALA A 127 -23.35 -7.29 3.60
CA ALA A 127 -22.69 -6.68 2.43
C ALA A 127 -23.74 -6.04 1.50
N ARG A 128 -23.45 -4.82 1.07
CA ARG A 128 -24.28 -4.02 0.16
C ARG A 128 -23.53 -3.80 -1.16
N PRO A 129 -24.23 -3.38 -2.22
CA PRO A 129 -23.56 -2.96 -3.45
C PRO A 129 -22.48 -1.92 -3.23
N LEU A 130 -22.65 -1.02 -2.27
CA LEU A 130 -21.68 -0.02 -1.84
C LEU A 130 -20.36 -0.67 -1.36
N ASP A 131 -20.44 -1.72 -0.52
CA ASP A 131 -19.24 -2.43 0.00
C ASP A 131 -18.52 -3.20 -1.09
N ASN A 132 -19.29 -3.85 -1.95
CA ASN A 132 -18.75 -4.60 -3.09
C ASN A 132 -18.08 -3.66 -4.11
N GLY A 133 -18.66 -2.48 -4.34
CA GLY A 133 -18.04 -1.44 -5.15
C GLY A 133 -16.75 -0.91 -4.54
N ALA A 134 -16.73 -0.62 -3.24
CA ALA A 134 -15.52 -0.19 -2.54
C ALA A 134 -14.43 -1.26 -2.60
N LEU A 135 -14.78 -2.53 -2.40
CA LEU A 135 -13.82 -3.63 -2.54
C LEU A 135 -13.31 -3.76 -3.98
N ALA A 136 -14.15 -3.56 -5.00
CA ALA A 136 -13.74 -3.59 -6.41
C ALA A 136 -12.72 -2.48 -6.72
N ILE A 137 -12.98 -1.25 -6.27
CA ILE A 137 -12.07 -0.11 -6.47
C ILE A 137 -10.75 -0.32 -5.73
N SER A 138 -10.78 -0.75 -4.47
CA SER A 138 -9.56 -1.04 -3.73
C SER A 138 -8.78 -2.21 -4.33
N SER A 139 -9.45 -3.25 -4.84
CA SER A 139 -8.81 -4.36 -5.57
C SER A 139 -8.20 -3.90 -6.90
N LEU A 140 -8.81 -2.92 -7.59
CA LEU A 140 -8.24 -2.32 -8.80
C LEU A 140 -6.95 -1.55 -8.49
N VAL A 141 -6.92 -0.76 -7.42
CA VAL A 141 -5.70 -0.11 -6.92
C VAL A 141 -4.63 -1.17 -6.60
N LEU A 142 -5.00 -2.22 -5.89
CA LEU A 142 -4.09 -3.31 -5.56
C LEU A 142 -3.56 -4.02 -6.80
N THR A 143 -4.39 -4.19 -7.84
CA THR A 143 -3.95 -4.76 -9.13
C THR A 143 -2.82 -3.93 -9.74
N ALA A 144 -2.91 -2.59 -9.69
CA ALA A 144 -1.84 -1.71 -10.18
C ALA A 144 -0.53 -1.93 -9.39
N PHE A 145 -0.59 -2.01 -8.06
CA PHE A 145 0.60 -2.28 -7.23
C PHE A 145 1.23 -3.64 -7.53
N VAL A 146 0.43 -4.70 -7.61
CA VAL A 146 0.94 -6.06 -7.92
C VAL A 146 1.45 -6.13 -9.35
N SER A 147 0.87 -5.38 -10.30
CA SER A 147 1.39 -5.28 -11.67
C SER A 147 2.79 -4.68 -11.70
N VAL A 148 3.06 -3.62 -10.94
CA VAL A 148 4.40 -3.03 -10.84
C VAL A 148 5.39 -4.05 -10.26
N LEU A 149 4.99 -4.82 -9.23
CA LEU A 149 5.83 -5.86 -8.64
C LEU A 149 6.15 -7.00 -9.62
N LEU A 150 5.24 -7.33 -10.54
CA LEU A 150 5.40 -8.45 -11.48
C LEU A 150 6.09 -8.05 -12.79
N PHE A 151 5.78 -6.87 -13.33
CA PHE A 151 6.15 -6.50 -14.69
C PHE A 151 7.27 -5.47 -14.77
N SER A 152 7.76 -4.96 -13.62
CA SER A 152 8.96 -4.14 -13.55
C SER A 152 10.10 -4.93 -12.92
N GLU A 153 11.17 -5.20 -13.68
CA GLU A 153 12.37 -5.88 -13.16
C GLU A 153 12.92 -5.15 -11.92
N GLY A 154 12.95 -3.83 -11.97
CA GLY A 154 13.42 -3.01 -10.84
C GLY A 154 12.57 -3.13 -9.57
N ASN A 155 11.33 -3.62 -9.64
CA ASN A 155 10.43 -3.78 -8.49
C ASN A 155 10.11 -5.24 -8.13
N MET A 156 10.62 -6.22 -8.90
CA MET A 156 10.41 -7.65 -8.62
C MET A 156 11.24 -8.08 -7.39
N PRO A 157 10.60 -8.49 -6.28
CA PRO A 157 11.33 -8.82 -5.04
C PRO A 157 11.92 -10.23 -5.02
N PHE A 158 11.58 -11.09 -5.98
CA PHE A 158 11.95 -12.51 -5.99
C PHE A 158 12.94 -12.89 -7.10
N ILE A 159 13.76 -11.94 -7.57
CA ILE A 159 14.84 -12.23 -8.50
C ILE A 159 15.89 -13.09 -7.80
N VAL A 160 16.34 -14.15 -8.48
CA VAL A 160 17.40 -15.03 -7.98
C VAL A 160 18.73 -14.27 -7.95
N THR A 161 19.48 -14.44 -6.87
CA THR A 161 20.82 -13.86 -6.73
C THR A 161 21.76 -14.41 -7.80
N ASP A 162 22.51 -13.53 -8.45
CA ASP A 162 23.50 -13.89 -9.45
C ASP A 162 24.59 -14.79 -8.83
N SER A 163 25.00 -15.84 -9.55
CA SER A 163 25.99 -16.82 -9.10
C SER A 163 27.35 -16.21 -8.75
N ARG A 164 27.73 -15.08 -9.34
CA ARG A 164 28.99 -14.35 -9.03
C ARG A 164 29.10 -13.90 -7.56
N TYR A 165 27.97 -13.85 -6.84
CA TYR A 165 27.95 -13.51 -5.41
C TYR A 165 28.19 -14.70 -4.49
N PHE A 166 28.38 -15.90 -5.06
CA PHE A 166 28.69 -17.12 -4.33
C PHE A 166 30.05 -17.65 -4.75
N GLY A 167 30.79 -18.23 -3.81
CA GLY A 167 31.97 -19.04 -4.11
C GLY A 167 31.59 -20.44 -4.58
N ASP A 168 32.60 -21.21 -5.03
CA ASP A 168 32.40 -22.59 -5.49
C ASP A 168 31.87 -23.52 -4.40
N ASP A 169 32.08 -23.15 -3.14
CA ASP A 169 31.57 -23.86 -1.96
C ASP A 169 30.17 -23.43 -1.52
N GLY A 170 29.53 -22.51 -2.28
CA GLY A 170 28.21 -21.95 -1.97
C GLY A 170 28.20 -20.88 -0.89
N THR A 171 29.37 -20.50 -0.34
CA THR A 171 29.46 -19.38 0.62
C THR A 171 29.41 -18.05 -0.10
N LEU A 172 29.10 -16.96 0.62
CA LEU A 172 29.08 -15.62 0.04
C LEU A 172 30.48 -15.16 -0.36
N SER A 173 30.64 -14.72 -1.57
CA SER A 173 31.91 -14.15 -2.10
C SER A 173 32.24 -12.82 -1.41
N VAL A 174 33.51 -12.39 -1.54
CA VAL A 174 33.97 -11.07 -1.07
C VAL A 174 33.12 -9.93 -1.67
N MET A 175 32.70 -10.06 -2.91
CA MET A 175 31.84 -9.09 -3.59
C MET A 175 30.45 -9.02 -2.92
N ALA A 176 29.91 -10.14 -2.47
CA ALA A 176 28.65 -10.19 -1.73
C ALA A 176 28.73 -9.56 -0.34
N SER A 177 29.92 -9.60 0.29
CA SER A 177 30.14 -9.03 1.61
C SER A 177 29.91 -7.51 1.66
N ALA A 178 30.14 -6.82 0.57
CA ALA A 178 29.90 -5.38 0.42
C ALA A 178 28.41 -5.01 0.25
N ARG A 179 27.54 -6.00 0.04
CA ARG A 179 26.09 -5.79 -0.13
C ARG A 179 25.35 -6.04 1.19
N SER A 180 24.74 -5.01 1.71
CA SER A 180 23.97 -5.06 2.95
C SER A 180 23.02 -3.87 3.03
N MET A 181 22.15 -3.87 4.02
CA MET A 181 21.32 -2.73 4.36
C MET A 181 22.19 -1.49 4.63
N ASN A 182 21.70 -0.32 4.23
CA ASN A 182 22.35 0.95 4.59
C ASN A 182 22.37 1.09 6.12
N ALA A 183 23.55 1.38 6.69
CA ALA A 183 23.73 1.52 8.14
C ALA A 183 22.80 2.58 8.78
N LEU A 184 22.39 3.62 8.07
CA LEU A 184 21.41 4.59 8.55
C LEU A 184 20.03 3.98 8.81
N LEU A 185 19.71 2.83 8.19
CA LEU A 185 18.46 2.11 8.39
C LEU A 185 18.51 1.16 9.60
N GLU A 186 19.69 0.86 10.12
CA GLU A 186 19.87 0.01 11.31
C GLU A 186 19.68 0.81 12.61
N HIS A 187 18.45 1.29 12.80
CA HIS A 187 18.05 2.03 13.99
C HIS A 187 16.58 1.68 14.33
N TRP A 188 16.26 1.59 15.62
CA TRP A 188 14.92 1.20 16.07
C TRP A 188 13.81 2.10 15.52
N ALA A 189 14.03 3.42 15.43
CA ALA A 189 13.04 4.35 14.90
C ALA A 189 12.77 4.07 13.41
N MET A 190 13.81 3.74 12.61
CA MET A 190 13.65 3.33 11.22
C MET A 190 12.95 1.98 11.08
N ALA A 191 13.10 1.08 12.03
CA ALA A 191 12.39 -0.19 12.00
C ALA A 191 10.88 -0.04 12.24
N ILE A 192 10.44 0.99 12.98
CA ILE A 192 9.03 1.19 13.36
C ILE A 192 8.34 2.29 12.53
N HIS A 193 9.07 3.36 12.16
CA HIS A 193 8.53 4.49 11.41
C HIS A 193 7.89 4.10 10.07
N PRO A 194 8.57 3.41 9.12
CA PRO A 194 7.99 3.13 7.81
C PRO A 194 6.75 2.24 7.87
N PRO A 195 6.73 1.11 8.62
CA PRO A 195 5.53 0.30 8.70
C PRO A 195 4.33 1.07 9.26
N THR A 196 4.55 1.99 10.22
CA THR A 196 3.47 2.81 10.79
C THR A 196 2.90 3.77 9.72
N LEU A 197 3.75 4.40 8.91
CA LEU A 197 3.33 5.22 7.76
C LEU A 197 2.58 4.38 6.72
N PHE A 198 3.13 3.22 6.33
CA PHE A 198 2.51 2.37 5.30
C PHE A 198 1.14 1.84 5.70
N ILE A 199 0.90 1.55 6.98
CA ILE A 199 -0.45 1.20 7.47
C ILE A 199 -1.40 2.39 7.26
N GLY A 200 -0.96 3.61 7.59
CA GLY A 200 -1.73 4.83 7.35
C GLY A 200 -2.05 5.02 5.86
N TYR A 201 -1.05 4.90 4.99
CA TYR A 201 -1.22 5.02 3.54
C TYR A 201 -2.17 3.97 2.96
N ALA A 202 -1.97 2.71 3.31
CA ALA A 202 -2.81 1.61 2.82
C ALA A 202 -4.27 1.78 3.26
N GLY A 203 -4.50 2.19 4.51
CA GLY A 203 -5.84 2.36 5.04
C GLY A 203 -6.62 3.52 4.41
N LEU A 204 -5.95 4.59 3.93
CA LEU A 204 -6.59 5.69 3.20
C LEU A 204 -7.14 5.27 1.83
N THR A 205 -6.74 4.12 1.29
CA THR A 205 -7.35 3.52 0.10
C THR A 205 -8.84 3.21 0.33
N ILE A 206 -9.25 2.87 1.55
CA ILE A 206 -10.63 2.48 1.84
C ILE A 206 -11.62 3.67 1.79
N PRO A 207 -11.37 4.83 2.43
CA PRO A 207 -12.23 6.01 2.26
C PRO A 207 -12.34 6.46 0.80
N PHE A 208 -11.22 6.45 0.05
CA PHE A 208 -11.22 6.71 -1.39
C PHE A 208 -12.12 5.73 -2.13
N ALA A 209 -11.97 4.43 -1.89
CA ALA A 209 -12.74 3.39 -2.55
C ALA A 209 -14.25 3.50 -2.24
N TYR A 210 -14.62 3.83 -1.01
CA TYR A 210 -16.02 4.08 -0.66
C TYR A 210 -16.58 5.35 -1.33
N ALA A 211 -15.81 6.42 -1.43
CA ALA A 211 -16.23 7.63 -2.11
C ALA A 211 -16.55 7.35 -3.60
N ILE A 212 -15.65 6.65 -4.29
CA ILE A 212 -15.87 6.25 -5.70
C ILE A 212 -17.04 5.27 -5.82
N SER A 213 -17.15 4.30 -4.91
CA SER A 213 -18.27 3.37 -4.91
C SER A 213 -19.61 4.08 -4.74
N ALA A 214 -19.71 5.06 -3.83
CA ALA A 214 -20.92 5.85 -3.62
C ALA A 214 -21.37 6.57 -4.90
N LEU A 215 -20.43 7.12 -5.67
CA LEU A 215 -20.71 7.71 -6.97
C LEU A 215 -21.22 6.68 -7.99
N ILE A 216 -20.58 5.51 -8.08
CA ILE A 216 -20.95 4.45 -9.04
C ILE A 216 -22.34 3.87 -8.74
N VAL A 217 -22.65 3.65 -7.46
CA VAL A 217 -23.96 3.09 -7.05
C VAL A 217 -25.03 4.15 -6.86
N ASN A 218 -24.67 5.44 -7.02
CA ASN A 218 -25.54 6.58 -6.81
C ASN A 218 -26.14 6.61 -5.40
N ASP A 219 -25.26 6.47 -4.39
CA ASP A 219 -25.65 6.48 -2.97
C ASP A 219 -25.66 7.92 -2.42
N ASP A 220 -26.85 8.46 -2.18
CA ASP A 220 -27.03 9.79 -1.59
C ASP A 220 -27.08 9.78 -0.07
N SER A 221 -26.95 8.61 0.55
CA SER A 221 -26.97 8.46 1.99
C SER A 221 -25.62 8.79 2.64
N THR A 222 -25.60 8.90 3.97
CA THR A 222 -24.38 9.03 4.76
C THR A 222 -23.68 7.69 5.02
N GLU A 223 -24.17 6.59 4.44
CA GLU A 223 -23.70 5.24 4.75
C GLU A 223 -22.23 5.03 4.38
N TRP A 224 -21.81 5.51 3.20
CA TRP A 224 -20.41 5.41 2.77
C TRP A 224 -19.45 6.13 3.73
N VAL A 225 -19.86 7.26 4.31
CA VAL A 225 -19.11 7.99 5.32
C VAL A 225 -19.03 7.18 6.62
N ASN A 226 -20.16 6.62 7.06
CA ASN A 226 -20.21 5.82 8.29
C ASN A 226 -19.32 4.58 8.18
N ARG A 227 -19.31 3.91 7.02
CA ARG A 227 -18.51 2.70 6.78
C ARG A 227 -17.03 3.00 6.62
N SER A 228 -16.68 4.13 6.04
CA SER A 228 -15.27 4.50 5.83
C SER A 228 -14.61 5.20 7.03
N THR A 229 -15.40 5.82 7.92
CA THR A 229 -14.89 6.56 9.08
C THR A 229 -13.91 5.77 9.96
N PRO A 230 -14.18 4.50 10.36
CA PRO A 230 -13.22 3.76 11.18
C PRO A 230 -11.86 3.60 10.52
N TYR A 231 -11.83 3.33 9.21
CA TYR A 231 -10.60 3.21 8.43
C TYR A 231 -9.86 4.55 8.35
N LEU A 232 -10.60 5.65 8.09
CA LEU A 232 -10.04 6.99 8.03
C LEU A 232 -9.37 7.37 9.37
N MET A 233 -10.08 7.20 10.49
CA MET A 233 -9.56 7.57 11.81
C MET A 233 -8.33 6.76 12.19
N PHE A 234 -8.36 5.45 11.96
CA PHE A 234 -7.25 4.56 12.22
C PHE A 234 -6.03 4.93 11.36
N SER A 235 -6.23 5.13 10.06
CA SER A 235 -5.18 5.48 9.11
C SER A 235 -4.57 6.85 9.43
N TRP A 236 -5.40 7.84 9.73
CA TRP A 236 -4.95 9.18 10.09
C TRP A 236 -4.10 9.18 11.37
N LEU A 237 -4.53 8.42 12.38
CA LEU A 237 -3.78 8.27 13.64
C LEU A 237 -2.41 7.65 13.38
N LEU A 238 -2.35 6.52 12.65
CA LEU A 238 -1.08 5.84 12.38
C LEU A 238 -0.16 6.68 11.48
N LEU A 239 -0.72 7.41 10.53
CA LEU A 239 0.06 8.33 9.70
C LEU A 239 0.71 9.43 10.55
N GLY A 240 -0.04 10.03 11.49
CA GLY A 240 0.48 11.02 12.42
C GLY A 240 1.57 10.46 13.35
N ILE A 241 1.35 9.26 13.91
CA ILE A 241 2.37 8.57 14.73
C ILE A 241 3.61 8.29 13.88
N GLY A 242 3.44 7.81 12.65
CA GLY A 242 4.54 7.55 11.73
C GLY A 242 5.35 8.79 11.42
N ILE A 243 4.70 9.93 11.13
CA ILE A 243 5.37 11.22 10.92
C ILE A 243 6.19 11.61 12.17
N GLY A 244 5.61 11.48 13.36
CA GLY A 244 6.31 11.77 14.62
C GLY A 244 7.53 10.88 14.86
N LEU A 245 7.44 9.58 14.56
CA LEU A 245 8.57 8.65 14.64
C LEU A 245 9.66 8.97 13.61
N GLY A 246 9.27 9.40 12.40
CA GLY A 246 10.20 9.89 11.38
C GLY A 246 10.95 11.12 11.82
N ALA A 247 10.28 12.06 12.51
CA ALA A 247 10.89 13.22 13.09
C ALA A 247 11.97 12.86 14.15
N VAL A 248 11.71 11.84 14.98
CA VAL A 248 12.71 11.32 15.93
C VAL A 248 13.91 10.73 15.19
N TRP A 249 13.67 9.93 14.14
CA TRP A 249 14.73 9.35 13.34
C TRP A 249 15.57 10.43 12.63
N ALA A 250 14.94 11.45 12.06
CA ALA A 250 15.61 12.58 11.42
C ALA A 250 16.55 13.30 12.41
N TYR A 251 16.09 13.55 13.62
CA TYR A 251 16.89 14.22 14.67
C TYR A 251 18.08 13.38 15.13
N VAL A 252 17.86 12.08 15.37
CA VAL A 252 18.87 11.21 15.99
C VAL A 252 19.88 10.65 14.98
N VAL A 253 19.45 10.36 13.73
CA VAL A 253 20.26 9.61 12.77
C VAL A 253 20.76 10.45 11.61
N LEU A 254 19.91 11.33 11.04
CA LEU A 254 20.27 12.04 9.81
C LEU A 254 21.19 13.26 10.04
N GLY A 255 21.35 13.68 11.29
CA GLY A 255 22.25 14.80 11.61
C GLY A 255 21.81 16.18 11.08
N TRP A 256 20.52 16.33 10.74
CA TRP A 256 19.98 17.60 10.23
C TRP A 256 19.88 18.71 11.27
N GLY A 257 20.16 18.39 12.54
CA GLY A 257 20.05 19.36 13.63
C GLY A 257 18.61 19.73 14.01
N GLY A 258 17.61 19.03 13.49
CA GLY A 258 16.19 19.28 13.73
C GLY A 258 15.33 18.05 13.47
N TYR A 259 14.06 18.15 13.87
CA TYR A 259 13.06 17.10 13.69
C TYR A 259 12.43 17.05 12.28
N TRP A 260 12.74 18.02 11.44
CA TRP A 260 12.17 18.18 10.10
C TRP A 260 13.19 18.84 9.16
N GLY A 261 13.49 18.19 8.06
CA GLY A 261 14.49 18.66 7.09
C GLY A 261 13.87 19.30 5.85
N TRP A 262 12.53 19.39 5.76
CA TRP A 262 11.82 19.84 4.56
C TRP A 262 12.13 19.00 3.32
N ASP A 263 12.53 17.74 3.53
CA ASP A 263 12.76 16.80 2.46
C ASP A 263 11.45 16.57 1.66
N PRO A 264 11.50 16.43 0.33
CA PRO A 264 10.30 16.23 -0.49
C PRO A 264 9.43 15.05 -0.06
N VAL A 265 10.03 13.96 0.44
CA VAL A 265 9.29 12.77 0.89
C VAL A 265 8.66 13.00 2.27
N GLU A 266 9.32 13.74 3.16
CA GLU A 266 8.70 14.17 4.41
C GLU A 266 7.44 15.00 4.13
N ASN A 267 7.55 16.02 3.27
CA ASN A 267 6.41 16.85 2.88
C ASN A 267 5.30 16.02 2.22
N ALA A 268 5.65 15.04 1.37
CA ALA A 268 4.68 14.14 0.76
C ALA A 268 3.93 13.28 1.78
N SER A 269 4.53 12.95 2.93
CA SER A 269 3.84 12.24 4.02
C SER A 269 2.88 13.13 4.80
N LEU A 270 3.20 14.41 4.94
CA LEU A 270 2.38 15.39 5.64
C LEU A 270 1.10 15.76 4.88
N LEU A 271 1.15 15.83 3.55
CA LEU A 271 0.02 16.24 2.72
C LEU A 271 -1.25 15.38 2.94
N PRO A 272 -1.21 14.03 2.86
CA PRO A 272 -2.39 13.21 3.10
C PRO A 272 -2.88 13.30 4.55
N TRP A 273 -2.00 13.55 5.53
CA TRP A 273 -2.38 13.75 6.93
C TRP A 273 -3.18 15.04 7.11
N LEU A 274 -2.75 16.15 6.50
CA LEU A 274 -3.46 17.44 6.53
C LEU A 274 -4.82 17.34 5.84
N VAL A 275 -4.88 16.73 4.65
CA VAL A 275 -6.15 16.51 3.95
C VAL A 275 -7.04 15.55 4.73
N GLY A 276 -6.45 14.59 5.44
CA GLY A 276 -7.18 13.70 6.36
C GLY A 276 -7.92 14.46 7.45
N VAL A 277 -7.35 15.54 8.00
CA VAL A 277 -8.05 16.43 8.94
C VAL A 277 -9.27 17.06 8.27
N ALA A 278 -9.10 17.63 7.08
CA ALA A 278 -10.21 18.22 6.33
C ALA A 278 -11.32 17.20 6.04
N LEU A 279 -10.93 15.97 5.70
CA LEU A 279 -11.86 14.87 5.43
C LEU A 279 -12.65 14.45 6.68
N ILE A 280 -12.00 14.36 7.85
CA ILE A 280 -12.64 14.04 9.13
C ILE A 280 -13.70 15.10 9.46
N HIS A 281 -13.37 16.37 9.32
CA HIS A 281 -14.32 17.46 9.56
C HIS A 281 -15.46 17.45 8.52
N SER A 282 -15.16 17.24 7.25
CA SER A 282 -16.18 17.13 6.19
C SER A 282 -17.16 15.99 6.46
N PHE A 283 -16.66 14.82 6.86
CA PHE A 283 -17.50 13.67 7.23
C PHE A 283 -18.41 13.98 8.41
N THR A 284 -17.91 14.72 9.39
CA THR A 284 -18.71 15.13 10.56
C THR A 284 -19.85 16.06 10.15
N VAL A 285 -19.56 17.08 9.32
CA VAL A 285 -20.60 18.00 8.82
C VAL A 285 -21.60 17.27 7.93
N TYR A 286 -21.13 16.38 7.04
CA TYR A 286 -22.02 15.64 6.15
C TYR A 286 -22.97 14.72 6.93
N ARG A 287 -22.50 14.01 7.97
CA ARG A 287 -23.36 13.18 8.82
C ARG A 287 -24.39 13.97 9.61
N GLN A 288 -24.02 15.15 10.10
CA GLN A 288 -24.89 15.93 10.98
C GLN A 288 -25.89 16.82 10.23
N ARG A 289 -25.50 17.34 9.06
CA ARG A 289 -26.25 18.40 8.37
C ARG A 289 -26.60 18.04 6.91
N GLY A 290 -26.14 16.91 6.37
CA GLY A 290 -26.28 16.57 4.95
C GLY A 290 -25.50 17.49 4.00
N ALA A 291 -24.72 18.44 4.52
CA ALA A 291 -23.92 19.37 3.74
C ALA A 291 -22.49 18.84 3.53
N PHE A 292 -21.75 19.40 2.58
CA PHE A 292 -20.36 19.04 2.28
C PHE A 292 -20.17 17.65 1.63
N LYS A 293 -21.18 17.04 1.02
CA LYS A 293 -21.05 15.78 0.29
C LYS A 293 -19.95 15.86 -0.77
N ARG A 294 -20.02 16.84 -1.65
CA ARG A 294 -19.04 17.08 -2.73
C ARG A 294 -17.62 17.22 -2.18
N TRP A 295 -17.49 18.04 -1.15
CA TRP A 295 -16.21 18.28 -0.49
C TRP A 295 -15.66 17.02 0.18
N SER A 296 -16.51 16.19 0.78
CA SER A 296 -16.12 14.90 1.36
C SER A 296 -15.58 13.94 0.32
N VAL A 297 -16.23 13.84 -0.85
CA VAL A 297 -15.75 13.02 -1.98
C VAL A 297 -14.41 13.54 -2.48
N PHE A 298 -14.31 14.84 -2.72
CA PHE A 298 -13.08 15.47 -3.18
C PHE A 298 -11.91 15.24 -2.20
N CYS A 299 -12.10 15.48 -0.91
CA CYS A 299 -11.07 15.25 0.11
C CYS A 299 -10.68 13.77 0.23
N ALA A 300 -11.61 12.82 0.07
CA ALA A 300 -11.28 11.40 0.06
C ALA A 300 -10.40 11.02 -1.14
N CYS A 301 -10.70 11.55 -2.32
CA CYS A 301 -9.88 11.36 -3.51
C CYS A 301 -8.52 12.05 -3.39
N LEU A 302 -8.49 13.27 -2.86
CA LEU A 302 -7.27 14.07 -2.71
C LEU A 302 -6.32 13.44 -1.66
N SER A 303 -6.84 12.91 -0.56
CA SER A 303 -6.01 12.24 0.45
C SER A 303 -5.31 11.02 -0.14
N PHE A 304 -6.03 10.20 -0.91
CA PHE A 304 -5.45 9.06 -1.63
C PHE A 304 -4.46 9.52 -2.72
N CYS A 305 -4.79 10.55 -3.49
CA CYS A 305 -3.90 11.14 -4.48
C CYS A 305 -2.54 11.52 -3.86
N PHE A 306 -2.54 12.17 -2.70
CA PHE A 306 -1.31 12.55 -2.02
C PHE A 306 -0.54 11.36 -1.45
N VAL A 307 -1.21 10.29 -1.03
CA VAL A 307 -0.56 9.03 -0.68
C VAL A 307 0.20 8.45 -1.87
N VAL A 308 -0.44 8.42 -3.04
CA VAL A 308 0.21 7.92 -4.28
C VAL A 308 1.32 8.87 -4.73
N LEU A 309 1.16 10.18 -4.55
CA LEU A 309 2.19 11.18 -4.83
C LEU A 309 3.48 10.90 -4.04
N GLY A 310 3.39 10.52 -2.78
CA GLY A 310 4.55 10.12 -1.98
C GLY A 310 5.32 8.96 -2.61
N THR A 311 4.61 7.93 -3.10
CA THR A 311 5.23 6.81 -3.84
C THR A 311 5.80 7.26 -5.18
N PHE A 312 5.11 8.11 -5.89
CA PHE A 312 5.59 8.67 -7.16
C PHE A 312 6.92 9.41 -6.95
N ILE A 313 7.01 10.28 -5.94
CA ILE A 313 8.22 11.03 -5.61
C ILE A 313 9.37 10.07 -5.27
N THR A 314 9.14 9.06 -4.44
CA THR A 314 10.18 8.15 -3.99
C THR A 314 10.70 7.21 -5.09
N ARG A 315 9.96 6.97 -6.17
CA ARG A 315 10.25 5.98 -7.21
C ARG A 315 10.42 6.56 -8.63
N SER A 316 10.14 7.85 -8.82
CA SER A 316 10.23 8.49 -10.14
C SER A 316 11.66 8.82 -10.57
N GLY A 317 12.58 9.01 -9.61
CA GLY A 317 13.90 9.57 -9.86
C GLY A 317 13.90 11.06 -10.25
N LEU A 318 12.75 11.72 -10.19
CA LEU A 318 12.59 13.14 -10.57
C LEU A 318 13.04 14.10 -9.46
N VAL A 319 13.05 13.64 -8.22
CA VAL A 319 13.33 14.48 -7.05
C VAL A 319 14.44 13.84 -6.21
N GLN A 320 15.40 14.64 -5.80
CA GLN A 320 16.44 14.20 -4.88
C GLN A 320 15.91 14.20 -3.44
N SER A 321 16.06 13.08 -2.76
CA SER A 321 15.67 12.87 -1.36
C SER A 321 16.51 11.76 -0.76
N VAL A 322 16.79 11.84 0.54
CA VAL A 322 17.42 10.74 1.28
C VAL A 322 16.54 9.49 1.38
N HIS A 323 15.23 9.64 1.11
CA HIS A 323 14.24 8.58 1.10
C HIS A 323 13.94 8.05 -0.31
N ALA A 324 14.54 8.63 -1.37
CA ALA A 324 14.26 8.24 -2.74
C ALA A 324 15.03 6.96 -3.11
N PHE A 325 14.38 6.14 -3.92
CA PHE A 325 14.99 5.00 -4.61
C PHE A 325 15.42 5.41 -6.03
N GLU A 326 16.17 4.55 -6.70
CA GLU A 326 16.43 4.73 -8.13
C GLU A 326 15.12 4.78 -8.93
N GLY A 327 15.07 5.64 -9.94
CA GLY A 327 13.91 5.83 -10.79
C GLY A 327 13.56 4.56 -11.59
N ASP A 328 12.25 4.33 -11.77
CA ASP A 328 11.71 3.21 -12.54
C ASP A 328 10.58 3.69 -13.46
N PRO A 329 10.73 3.52 -14.80
CA PRO A 329 9.74 4.01 -15.77
C PRO A 329 8.35 3.42 -15.58
N VAL A 330 8.24 2.14 -15.19
CA VAL A 330 6.95 1.47 -14.98
C VAL A 330 6.24 2.07 -13.78
N SER A 331 6.96 2.29 -12.68
CA SER A 331 6.46 2.97 -11.49
C SER A 331 6.01 4.40 -11.80
N LEU A 332 6.82 5.14 -12.59
CA LEU A 332 6.48 6.52 -13.01
C LEU A 332 5.14 6.58 -13.72
N VAL A 333 4.95 5.74 -14.74
CA VAL A 333 3.71 5.72 -15.54
C VAL A 333 2.51 5.26 -14.70
N MET A 334 2.66 4.16 -13.95
CA MET A 334 1.57 3.57 -13.20
C MET A 334 1.08 4.47 -12.08
N PHE A 335 2.00 4.99 -11.24
CA PHE A 335 1.63 5.88 -10.14
C PHE A 335 1.19 7.26 -10.64
N GLY A 336 1.78 7.76 -11.74
CA GLY A 336 1.31 8.97 -12.40
C GLY A 336 -0.13 8.83 -12.91
N ALA A 337 -0.48 7.70 -13.53
CA ALA A 337 -1.85 7.42 -13.94
C ALA A 337 -2.82 7.34 -12.75
N LEU A 338 -2.43 6.69 -11.64
CA LEU A 338 -3.25 6.64 -10.44
C LEU A 338 -3.51 8.04 -9.84
N ILE A 339 -2.50 8.93 -9.84
CA ILE A 339 -2.65 10.31 -9.40
C ILE A 339 -3.68 11.04 -10.27
N ILE A 340 -3.52 10.99 -11.59
CA ILE A 340 -4.43 11.66 -12.53
C ILE A 340 -5.85 11.12 -12.38
N CYS A 341 -6.02 9.79 -12.35
CA CYS A 341 -7.34 9.17 -12.23
C CYS A 341 -8.02 9.53 -10.89
N SER A 342 -7.29 9.54 -9.78
CA SER A 342 -7.86 9.88 -8.48
C SER A 342 -8.25 11.36 -8.36
N LEU A 343 -7.47 12.27 -8.94
CA LEU A 343 -7.80 13.70 -9.03
C LEU A 343 -9.03 13.94 -9.89
N LEU A 344 -9.06 13.37 -11.10
CA LEU A 344 -10.20 13.49 -12.01
C LEU A 344 -11.48 12.95 -11.37
N ALA A 345 -11.39 11.79 -10.70
CA ALA A 345 -12.52 11.21 -9.98
C ALA A 345 -13.03 12.14 -8.86
N GLY A 346 -12.14 12.82 -8.15
CA GLY A 346 -12.51 13.79 -7.12
C GLY A 346 -13.17 15.05 -7.68
N ILE A 347 -12.67 15.57 -8.78
CA ILE A 347 -13.23 16.77 -9.44
C ILE A 347 -14.60 16.45 -10.05
N VAL A 348 -14.68 15.43 -10.91
CA VAL A 348 -15.93 15.07 -11.60
C VAL A 348 -16.98 14.57 -10.58
N GLY A 349 -16.56 13.75 -9.61
CA GLY A 349 -17.44 13.27 -8.55
C GLY A 349 -17.93 14.39 -7.63
N GLY A 350 -17.11 15.42 -7.39
CA GLY A 350 -17.51 16.62 -6.68
C GLY A 350 -18.59 17.43 -7.40
N ASP A 351 -18.62 17.42 -8.75
CA ASP A 351 -19.63 18.15 -9.52
C ASP A 351 -20.94 17.37 -9.67
N SER A 352 -20.88 16.03 -9.65
CA SER A 352 -22.04 15.14 -9.85
C SER A 352 -22.74 14.69 -8.56
N ALA A 353 -22.19 15.05 -7.38
CA ALA A 353 -22.68 14.60 -6.08
C ALA A 353 -23.66 15.66 -5.43
#